data_4349baa921138063f6591808548d077c
#
_entry.id   4349baa921138063f6591808548d077c
#
_cell.length_a   1.000
_cell.length_b   1.000
_cell.length_c   1.000
_cell.angle_alpha   90.00
_cell.angle_beta   90.00
_cell.angle_gamma   90.00
#
_symmetry.space_group_name_H-M   'P 1'
#
loop_
_entity.id
_entity.type
_entity.pdbx_description
1 polymer ?
#
loop_
_entity_poly.entity_id
_entity_poly.type
_entity_poly.pdbx_seq_one_letter_code
_entity_poly.pdbx_strand_id
1 'polypeptide(L)'
;MGLDFIMKKIALITDGWERYVTYTWIQGYRRYTDEHPDDIDLYVFHSFGNFNKDQDFNNGEYNIFRLPDLSAFDGILLDLANIKLPSLKEEIITAARNADVPVISLLEEIPGLYFSGINNYDAICQLMDHLINKHNCQTINYVGGPPESSENQERFRAYRESLQKHNIPYDSSRVTSQDYEIHTGLQALEEFKNKNLLPDAFVCANDNIAVGICLAAKEAGYRIPEDFLVTGFDNENKASYFSPRITTIGFSKADIMYNALQLFTRICEHNADSIHTYASVEHVFQESCGCVSRCPANRGQYVANSIMSEVHQSDMQNWMMELDRFLIDCNSFTELAEHLHTWLKEHECGTMCLLMNPDIFLLESIDTLPEIPDDIYLHTGYPEQMVVVYPRSSTDALTLDLSKGTLLPHTDISDKNNIYLFLPVHFREREVGYLILENCDYLLNHQFLFEMLNTFRTSVEALYGRLILRKKNRQLSQFYIHDSLTGFYNRMAYEKLALPLFQQCMQKGRPVGIMFADADHLKYINDSFGHDMGNFAIRSIASIIQQQCPVGSISMRYGGYEFVCVIPDYSQSKMQQLKNSILASLEQLSASSHMTFPLEASIGFVVADDPAFSLNDYINLADEKMYAEKKEHKATRQ
;
A
#
# COMPACT_ATOMS: atom_id res chain seq x y z
N MET A 1 14.04 -39.88 22.51
CA MET A 1 13.07 -38.88 22.88
C MET A 1 13.54 -37.59 22.21
N GLY A 2 13.04 -37.27 21.03
CA GLY A 2 13.30 -35.98 20.41
C GLY A 2 12.54 -34.93 21.23
N LEU A 3 13.24 -34.00 21.80
CA LEU A 3 12.64 -32.73 22.19
C LEU A 3 12.17 -32.08 20.89
N ASP A 4 10.87 -32.01 20.67
CA ASP A 4 10.30 -31.12 19.68
C ASP A 4 10.72 -29.70 20.12
N PHE A 5 11.75 -29.16 19.48
CA PHE A 5 12.14 -27.76 19.63
C PHE A 5 11.01 -26.93 19.03
N ILE A 6 10.18 -26.38 19.88
CA ILE A 6 9.11 -25.46 19.44
C ILE A 6 9.80 -24.17 19.02
N MET A 7 9.71 -23.83 17.73
CA MET A 7 10.16 -22.57 17.17
C MET A 7 9.48 -21.41 17.91
N LYS A 8 10.26 -20.50 18.49
CA LYS A 8 9.74 -19.29 19.13
C LYS A 8 9.50 -18.21 18.09
N LYS A 9 8.40 -17.49 18.22
CA LYS A 9 8.01 -16.38 17.34
C LYS A 9 8.14 -15.07 18.10
N ILE A 10 8.96 -14.17 17.61
CA ILE A 10 9.12 -12.84 18.19
C ILE A 10 8.58 -11.79 17.20
N ALA A 11 7.68 -10.94 17.67
CA ALA A 11 7.20 -9.79 16.91
C ALA A 11 8.10 -8.58 17.19
N LEU A 12 8.57 -7.90 16.14
CA LEU A 12 9.21 -6.60 16.21
C LEU A 12 8.31 -5.57 15.55
N ILE A 13 7.87 -4.57 16.30
CA ILE A 13 7.13 -3.40 15.78
C ILE A 13 8.12 -2.24 15.66
N THR A 14 8.33 -1.74 14.43
CA THR A 14 9.31 -0.70 14.15
C THR A 14 8.87 0.22 13.02
N ASP A 15 9.20 1.52 13.15
CA ASP A 15 9.07 2.49 12.08
C ASP A 15 10.44 2.72 11.42
N GLY A 16 10.55 2.38 10.15
CA GLY A 16 11.79 2.46 9.37
C GLY A 16 12.07 3.82 8.75
N TRP A 17 11.57 4.92 9.33
CA TRP A 17 11.85 6.28 8.86
C TRP A 17 13.35 6.52 8.63
N GLU A 18 14.18 6.13 9.60
CA GLU A 18 15.63 6.03 9.42
C GLU A 18 15.96 4.68 8.79
N ARG A 19 16.02 4.60 7.48
CA ARG A 19 16.14 3.39 6.65
C ARG A 19 17.19 2.38 7.14
N TYR A 20 18.25 2.86 7.81
CA TYR A 20 19.32 2.02 8.33
C TYR A 20 18.99 1.33 9.66
N VAL A 21 18.04 1.85 10.43
CA VAL A 21 17.74 1.34 11.78
C VAL A 21 17.27 -0.12 11.76
N THR A 22 16.30 -0.43 10.89
CA THR A 22 15.77 -1.79 10.77
C THR A 22 16.85 -2.79 10.42
N TYR A 23 17.79 -2.44 9.55
CA TYR A 23 18.93 -3.30 9.22
C TYR A 23 19.82 -3.57 10.45
N THR A 24 20.06 -2.57 11.29
CA THR A 24 20.88 -2.78 12.51
C THR A 24 20.19 -3.69 13.54
N TRP A 25 18.85 -3.65 13.63
CA TRP A 25 18.11 -4.62 14.43
C TRP A 25 18.31 -6.04 13.90
N ILE A 26 18.22 -6.23 12.60
CA ILE A 26 18.43 -7.54 11.96
C ILE A 26 19.85 -8.03 12.17
N GLN A 27 20.87 -7.18 12.10
CA GLN A 27 22.24 -7.57 12.41
C GLN A 27 22.40 -8.09 13.85
N GLY A 28 21.76 -7.43 14.82
CA GLY A 28 21.76 -7.88 16.21
C GLY A 28 21.07 -9.23 16.40
N TYR A 29 19.93 -9.44 15.71
CA TYR A 29 19.22 -10.71 15.70
C TYR A 29 20.07 -11.83 15.05
N ARG A 30 20.64 -11.61 13.86
CA ARG A 30 21.50 -12.59 13.18
C ARG A 30 22.67 -13.01 14.08
N ARG A 31 23.39 -12.03 14.67
CA ARG A 31 24.47 -12.33 15.58
C ARG A 31 24.01 -13.16 16.78
N TYR A 32 22.84 -12.88 17.34
CA TYR A 32 22.31 -13.65 18.45
C TYR A 32 22.02 -15.10 18.04
N THR A 33 21.33 -15.31 16.91
CA THR A 33 20.97 -16.65 16.42
C THR A 33 22.17 -17.47 15.95
N ASP A 34 23.23 -16.82 15.48
CA ASP A 34 24.49 -17.48 15.10
C ASP A 34 25.27 -18.00 16.35
N GLU A 35 25.16 -17.28 17.47
CA GLU A 35 25.88 -17.62 18.72
C GLU A 35 25.07 -18.53 19.64
N HIS A 36 23.76 -18.61 19.50
CA HIS A 36 22.85 -19.35 20.36
C HIS A 36 22.06 -20.39 19.56
N PRO A 37 21.88 -21.60 20.10
CA PRO A 37 21.16 -22.68 19.40
C PRO A 37 19.63 -22.52 19.43
N ASP A 38 19.13 -21.40 19.92
CA ASP A 38 17.70 -21.12 20.02
C ASP A 38 17.07 -21.01 18.65
N ASP A 39 15.96 -21.69 18.41
CA ASP A 39 15.18 -21.61 17.20
C ASP A 39 14.17 -20.45 17.37
N ILE A 40 14.48 -19.29 16.81
CA ILE A 40 13.66 -18.07 16.90
C ILE A 40 13.39 -17.55 15.49
N ASP A 41 12.12 -17.37 15.14
CA ASP A 41 11.72 -16.61 13.95
C ASP A 41 11.36 -15.18 14.33
N LEU A 42 11.85 -14.21 13.53
CA LEU A 42 11.59 -12.79 13.73
C LEU A 42 10.53 -12.28 12.74
N TYR A 43 9.42 -11.78 13.27
CA TYR A 43 8.32 -11.19 12.51
C TYR A 43 8.37 -9.68 12.65
N VAL A 44 8.82 -8.99 11.62
CA VAL A 44 9.02 -7.54 11.62
C VAL A 44 7.83 -6.84 10.99
N PHE A 45 7.03 -6.16 11.78
CA PHE A 45 5.95 -5.29 11.31
C PHE A 45 6.52 -3.89 11.09
N HIS A 46 6.71 -3.54 9.84
CA HIS A 46 7.51 -2.40 9.44
C HIS A 46 6.66 -1.35 8.72
N SER A 47 6.73 -0.11 9.16
CA SER A 47 6.14 1.04 8.48
C SER A 47 7.20 2.04 8.03
N PHE A 48 6.81 2.90 7.07
CA PHE A 48 7.55 4.11 6.70
C PHE A 48 6.69 5.36 7.03
N GLY A 49 5.97 5.32 8.13
CA GLY A 49 5.23 6.47 8.65
C GLY A 49 6.16 7.66 8.88
N ASN A 50 5.61 8.87 8.95
CA ASN A 50 6.37 10.13 9.01
C ASN A 50 7.24 10.45 7.78
N PHE A 51 7.21 9.63 6.72
CA PHE A 51 7.99 9.87 5.50
C PHE A 51 7.58 11.17 4.80
N ASN A 52 6.30 11.47 4.76
CA ASN A 52 5.79 12.69 4.16
C ASN A 52 4.85 13.46 5.11
N LYS A 53 4.37 14.62 4.66
CA LYS A 53 3.43 15.45 5.43
C LYS A 53 1.97 15.01 5.23
N ASP A 54 1.69 14.07 4.34
CA ASP A 54 0.35 13.53 4.09
C ASP A 54 -0.02 12.57 5.22
N GLN A 55 -0.96 13.01 6.06
CA GLN A 55 -1.39 12.23 7.22
C GLN A 55 -2.14 10.96 6.82
N ASP A 56 -2.88 11.00 5.70
CA ASP A 56 -3.61 9.84 5.21
C ASP A 56 -2.63 8.74 4.75
N PHE A 57 -1.53 9.14 4.09
CA PHE A 57 -0.46 8.20 3.74
C PHE A 57 0.16 7.57 5.00
N ASN A 58 0.51 8.39 5.99
CA ASN A 58 1.09 7.88 7.23
C ASN A 58 0.12 6.94 7.98
N ASN A 59 -1.18 7.22 7.96
CA ASN A 59 -2.19 6.33 8.55
C ASN A 59 -2.24 4.98 7.83
N GLY A 60 -2.11 4.95 6.50
CA GLY A 60 -1.99 3.71 5.72
C GLY A 60 -0.77 2.89 6.12
N GLU A 61 0.39 3.54 6.25
CA GLU A 61 1.60 2.89 6.74
C GLU A 61 1.41 2.24 8.12
N TYR A 62 0.78 2.96 9.04
CA TYR A 62 0.61 2.51 10.43
C TYR A 62 -0.40 1.38 10.62
N ASN A 63 -1.25 1.09 9.64
CA ASN A 63 -2.20 -0.01 9.73
C ASN A 63 -1.51 -1.37 9.89
N ILE A 64 -0.26 -1.50 9.41
CA ILE A 64 0.52 -2.74 9.55
C ILE A 64 0.68 -3.17 11.02
N PHE A 65 0.67 -2.22 11.95
CA PHE A 65 0.79 -2.51 13.38
C PHE A 65 -0.49 -3.09 13.99
N ARG A 66 -1.62 -3.01 13.28
CA ARG A 66 -2.91 -3.61 13.65
C ARG A 66 -3.13 -4.98 13.01
N LEU A 67 -2.22 -5.40 12.13
CA LEU A 67 -2.31 -6.69 11.46
C LEU A 67 -2.13 -7.89 12.41
N PRO A 68 -1.10 -7.92 13.31
CA PRO A 68 -0.84 -9.09 14.13
C PRO A 68 -1.78 -9.21 15.33
N ASP A 69 -2.24 -10.42 15.61
CA ASP A 69 -2.64 -10.79 16.96
C ASP A 69 -1.36 -11.01 17.80
N LEU A 70 -1.01 -10.03 18.62
CA LEU A 70 0.21 -10.05 19.41
C LEU A 70 0.25 -11.18 20.45
N SER A 71 -0.91 -11.73 20.85
CA SER A 71 -0.99 -12.89 21.76
C SER A 71 -0.55 -14.21 21.14
N ALA A 72 -0.41 -14.26 19.79
CA ALA A 72 0.07 -15.43 19.06
C ALA A 72 1.60 -15.53 19.00
N PHE A 73 2.34 -14.59 19.62
CA PHE A 73 3.79 -14.57 19.68
C PHE A 73 4.29 -14.97 21.05
N ASP A 74 5.54 -15.44 21.11
CA ASP A 74 6.20 -15.80 22.37
C ASP A 74 6.86 -14.59 23.06
N GLY A 75 7.08 -13.50 22.30
CA GLY A 75 7.62 -12.24 22.78
C GLY A 75 7.42 -11.08 21.81
N ILE A 76 7.47 -9.87 22.34
CA ILE A 76 7.25 -8.63 21.57
C ILE A 76 8.40 -7.66 21.82
N LEU A 77 8.97 -7.12 20.75
CA LEU A 77 9.96 -6.05 20.77
C LEU A 77 9.32 -4.78 20.20
N LEU A 78 9.46 -3.67 20.93
CA LEU A 78 8.87 -2.38 20.54
C LEU A 78 9.97 -1.35 20.27
N ASP A 79 10.12 -0.92 19.03
CA ASP A 79 10.89 0.24 18.61
C ASP A 79 9.94 1.35 18.19
N LEU A 80 9.51 2.18 19.13
CA LEU A 80 8.49 3.23 18.94
C LEU A 80 9.08 4.65 18.88
N ALA A 81 10.41 4.78 18.96
CA ALA A 81 11.07 6.10 19.06
C ALA A 81 10.72 7.04 17.91
N ASN A 82 10.58 6.51 16.69
CA ASN A 82 10.29 7.27 15.48
C ASN A 82 8.80 7.54 15.25
N ILE A 83 7.89 6.86 15.94
CA ILE A 83 6.44 7.07 15.81
C ILE A 83 6.06 8.38 16.50
N LYS A 84 5.66 9.40 15.72
CA LYS A 84 5.33 10.73 16.24
C LYS A 84 3.87 10.89 16.69
N LEU A 85 3.00 9.90 16.41
CA LEU A 85 1.58 9.95 16.75
C LEU A 85 1.34 9.34 18.15
N PRO A 86 1.08 10.14 19.21
CA PRO A 86 0.94 9.63 20.58
C PRO A 86 -0.19 8.62 20.75
N SER A 87 -1.32 8.83 20.07
CA SER A 87 -2.46 7.92 20.11
C SER A 87 -2.13 6.52 19.57
N LEU A 88 -1.31 6.45 18.54
CA LEU A 88 -0.85 5.19 17.97
C LEU A 88 0.13 4.48 18.90
N LYS A 89 1.07 5.22 19.51
CA LYS A 89 1.98 4.65 20.53
C LYS A 89 1.19 3.99 21.67
N GLU A 90 0.20 4.69 22.21
CA GLU A 90 -0.66 4.16 23.28
C GLU A 90 -1.48 2.95 22.83
N GLU A 91 -1.97 2.94 21.59
CA GLU A 91 -2.66 1.80 21.00
C GLU A 91 -1.75 0.56 20.95
N ILE A 92 -0.54 0.70 20.41
CA ILE A 92 0.46 -0.38 20.31
C ILE A 92 0.87 -0.88 21.69
N ILE A 93 1.19 0.02 22.62
CA ILE A 93 1.59 -0.33 23.99
C ILE A 93 0.47 -1.09 24.70
N THR A 94 -0.79 -0.63 24.53
CA THR A 94 -1.95 -1.28 25.13
C THR A 94 -2.15 -2.69 24.56
N ALA A 95 -2.06 -2.84 23.23
CA ALA A 95 -2.16 -4.14 22.57
C ALA A 95 -1.05 -5.11 23.05
N ALA A 96 0.20 -4.61 23.13
CA ALA A 96 1.32 -5.40 23.60
C ALA A 96 1.17 -5.83 25.08
N ARG A 97 0.69 -4.95 25.97
CA ARG A 97 0.43 -5.29 27.37
C ARG A 97 -0.66 -6.35 27.54
N ASN A 98 -1.67 -6.33 26.68
CA ASN A 98 -2.79 -7.28 26.71
C ASN A 98 -2.43 -8.66 26.13
N ALA A 99 -1.28 -8.81 25.49
CA ALA A 99 -0.86 -10.06 24.86
C ALA A 99 -0.41 -11.15 25.86
N ASP A 100 -0.18 -10.79 27.12
CA ASP A 100 0.26 -11.71 28.21
C ASP A 100 1.57 -12.47 27.90
N VAL A 101 2.46 -11.82 27.16
CA VAL A 101 3.80 -12.32 26.79
C VAL A 101 4.88 -11.29 27.17
N PRO A 102 6.17 -11.68 27.26
CA PRO A 102 7.25 -10.72 27.50
C PRO A 102 7.30 -9.61 26.45
N VAL A 103 7.24 -8.36 26.91
CA VAL A 103 7.35 -7.17 26.04
C VAL A 103 8.60 -6.39 26.42
N ILE A 104 9.50 -6.19 25.45
CA ILE A 104 10.76 -5.47 25.64
C ILE A 104 10.73 -4.20 24.77
N SER A 105 10.84 -3.05 25.40
CA SER A 105 11.00 -1.77 24.71
C SER A 105 12.46 -1.55 24.32
N LEU A 106 12.71 -1.10 23.09
CA LEU A 106 14.02 -0.78 22.55
C LEU A 106 14.23 0.73 22.56
N LEU A 107 15.38 1.20 23.04
CA LEU A 107 15.80 2.60 23.11
C LEU A 107 14.96 3.48 24.05
N GLU A 108 13.67 3.49 23.91
CA GLU A 108 12.73 4.26 24.73
C GLU A 108 12.25 3.43 25.92
N GLU A 109 12.49 3.90 27.16
CA GLU A 109 12.01 3.22 28.36
C GLU A 109 10.50 3.47 28.55
N ILE A 110 9.71 2.39 28.53
CA ILE A 110 8.27 2.44 28.74
C ILE A 110 7.93 1.85 30.13
N PRO A 111 7.27 2.61 31.03
CA PRO A 111 6.97 2.15 32.38
C PRO A 111 6.21 0.82 32.41
N GLY A 112 6.73 -0.14 33.16
CA GLY A 112 6.12 -1.47 33.36
C GLY A 112 6.43 -2.49 32.26
N LEU A 113 7.26 -2.16 31.27
CA LEU A 113 7.82 -3.10 30.29
C LEU A 113 9.28 -3.41 30.60
N TYR A 114 9.80 -4.50 30.06
CA TYR A 114 11.24 -4.75 30.02
C TYR A 114 11.89 -3.75 29.07
N PHE A 115 13.18 -3.48 29.28
CA PHE A 115 13.89 -2.47 28.52
C PHE A 115 15.26 -2.96 28.05
N SER A 116 15.59 -2.67 26.80
CA SER A 116 16.94 -2.81 26.24
C SER A 116 17.34 -1.51 25.54
N GLY A 117 18.42 -0.86 25.99
CA GLY A 117 18.85 0.42 25.45
C GLY A 117 20.26 0.78 25.88
N ILE A 118 20.51 2.07 26.07
CA ILE A 118 21.76 2.61 26.60
C ILE A 118 21.48 3.43 27.87
N ASN A 119 22.48 3.54 28.74
CA ASN A 119 22.41 4.44 29.88
C ASN A 119 22.79 5.86 29.46
N ASN A 120 21.82 6.62 28.95
CA ASN A 120 21.99 8.00 28.49
C ASN A 120 22.51 8.91 29.61
N TYR A 121 22.04 8.68 30.84
CA TYR A 121 22.43 9.49 32.00
C TYR A 121 23.94 9.36 32.30
N ASP A 122 24.42 8.14 32.49
CA ASP A 122 25.84 7.89 32.80
C ASP A 122 26.75 8.32 31.63
N ALA A 123 26.30 8.12 30.40
CA ALA A 123 27.05 8.53 29.21
C ALA A 123 27.32 10.06 29.19
N ILE A 124 26.29 10.86 29.44
CA ILE A 124 26.44 12.33 29.51
C ILE A 124 27.19 12.76 30.76
N CYS A 125 26.99 12.12 31.93
CA CYS A 125 27.76 12.45 33.12
C CYS A 125 29.28 12.32 32.89
N GLN A 126 29.72 11.23 32.23
CA GLN A 126 31.14 11.02 31.90
C GLN A 126 31.64 12.07 30.89
N LEU A 127 30.84 12.45 29.90
CA LEU A 127 31.19 13.53 28.96
C LEU A 127 31.32 14.87 29.67
N MET A 128 30.42 15.21 30.58
CA MET A 128 30.46 16.44 31.37
C MET A 128 31.68 16.43 32.31
N ASP A 129 31.96 15.32 32.98
CA ASP A 129 33.19 15.18 33.82
C ASP A 129 34.45 15.41 32.98
N HIS A 130 34.50 14.95 31.73
CA HIS A 130 35.60 15.21 30.80
C HIS A 130 35.75 16.69 30.45
N LEU A 131 34.66 17.38 30.06
CA LEU A 131 34.70 18.79 29.72
C LEU A 131 35.09 19.66 30.90
N ILE A 132 34.58 19.40 32.09
CA ILE A 132 34.82 20.18 33.29
C ILE A 132 36.23 19.92 33.86
N ASN A 133 36.60 18.65 34.06
CA ASN A 133 37.84 18.30 34.77
C ASN A 133 39.07 18.40 33.86
N LYS A 134 38.96 18.06 32.58
CA LYS A 134 40.10 18.01 31.67
C LYS A 134 40.28 19.31 30.89
N HIS A 135 39.17 19.95 30.48
CA HIS A 135 39.18 21.16 29.69
C HIS A 135 38.85 22.43 30.49
N ASN A 136 38.56 22.29 31.79
CA ASN A 136 38.26 23.39 32.74
C ASN A 136 37.08 24.27 32.29
N CYS A 137 36.09 23.69 31.59
CA CYS A 137 34.90 24.41 31.16
C CYS A 137 34.08 24.88 32.37
N GLN A 138 33.75 26.18 32.43
CA GLN A 138 32.94 26.80 33.47
C GLN A 138 31.55 27.23 32.93
N THR A 139 31.46 27.46 31.65
CA THR A 139 30.23 27.83 30.97
C THR A 139 29.92 26.79 29.88
N ILE A 140 28.82 26.06 30.04
CA ILE A 140 28.44 24.98 29.12
C ILE A 140 27.02 25.22 28.65
N ASN A 141 26.81 25.26 27.34
CA ASN A 141 25.46 25.34 26.76
C ASN A 141 25.00 23.96 26.34
N TYR A 142 23.71 23.69 26.58
CA TYR A 142 23.05 22.45 26.12
C TYR A 142 22.16 22.75 24.92
N VAL A 143 22.32 21.96 23.85
CA VAL A 143 21.46 22.02 22.67
C VAL A 143 20.77 20.68 22.53
N GLY A 144 19.50 20.63 22.96
CA GLY A 144 18.71 19.43 23.05
C GLY A 144 17.92 19.10 21.79
N GLY A 145 17.50 17.85 21.70
CA GLY A 145 16.47 17.37 20.76
C GLY A 145 15.03 17.70 21.23
N PRO A 146 14.02 17.00 20.71
CA PRO A 146 12.62 17.18 21.11
C PRO A 146 12.44 17.06 22.61
N PRO A 147 11.78 18.02 23.26
CA PRO A 147 11.59 18.02 24.73
C PRO A 147 10.82 16.79 25.25
N GLU A 148 9.95 16.22 24.42
CA GLU A 148 9.15 15.02 24.71
C GLU A 148 9.95 13.71 24.63
N SER A 149 11.12 13.71 23.96
CA SER A 149 11.96 12.52 23.85
C SER A 149 12.53 12.10 25.22
N SER A 150 12.29 10.86 25.63
CA SER A 150 12.83 10.30 26.86
C SER A 150 14.36 10.32 26.90
N GLU A 151 15.02 10.04 25.77
CA GLU A 151 16.48 10.10 25.64
C GLU A 151 16.99 11.53 25.87
N ASN A 152 16.36 12.53 25.25
CA ASN A 152 16.74 13.93 25.47
C ASN A 152 16.51 14.36 26.92
N GLN A 153 15.43 13.92 27.56
CA GLN A 153 15.14 14.21 28.97
C GLN A 153 16.23 13.65 29.89
N GLU A 154 16.66 12.40 29.66
CA GLU A 154 17.74 11.76 30.43
C GLU A 154 19.09 12.46 30.19
N ARG A 155 19.45 12.80 28.94
CA ARG A 155 20.66 13.54 28.60
C ARG A 155 20.66 14.94 29.24
N PHE A 156 19.52 15.63 29.19
CA PHE A 156 19.35 16.94 29.83
C PHE A 156 19.42 16.86 31.35
N ARG A 157 18.79 15.84 31.97
CA ARG A 157 18.89 15.61 33.40
C ARG A 157 20.35 15.41 33.83
N ALA A 158 21.10 14.59 33.13
CA ALA A 158 22.52 14.34 33.38
C ALA A 158 23.36 15.61 33.24
N TYR A 159 23.13 16.44 32.21
CA TYR A 159 23.77 17.74 32.05
C TYR A 159 23.54 18.62 33.28
N ARG A 160 22.29 18.81 33.70
CA ARG A 160 21.93 19.67 34.82
C ARG A 160 22.53 19.19 36.14
N GLU A 161 22.43 17.89 36.42
CA GLU A 161 22.96 17.30 37.66
C GLU A 161 24.50 17.29 37.69
N SER A 162 25.15 17.15 36.51
CA SER A 162 26.61 17.29 36.40
C SER A 162 27.09 18.72 36.70
N LEU A 163 26.39 19.76 36.25
CA LEU A 163 26.67 21.14 36.63
C LEU A 163 26.59 21.33 38.14
N GLN A 164 25.52 20.80 38.77
CA GLN A 164 25.35 20.86 40.22
C GLN A 164 26.46 20.13 40.97
N LYS A 165 26.84 18.93 40.53
CA LYS A 165 27.92 18.12 41.09
C LYS A 165 29.27 18.89 41.10
N HIS A 166 29.53 19.67 40.08
CA HIS A 166 30.74 20.46 39.93
C HIS A 166 30.63 21.91 40.43
N ASN A 167 29.55 22.27 41.13
CA ASN A 167 29.26 23.60 41.64
C ASN A 167 29.24 24.71 40.56
N ILE A 168 28.84 24.36 39.31
CA ILE A 168 28.61 25.29 38.23
C ILE A 168 27.11 25.69 38.28
N PRO A 169 26.78 26.99 38.36
CA PRO A 169 25.39 27.44 38.40
C PRO A 169 24.65 27.06 37.13
N TYR A 170 23.46 26.46 37.28
CA TYR A 170 22.55 26.23 36.16
C TYR A 170 21.90 27.54 35.74
N ASP A 171 21.92 27.80 34.43
CA ASP A 171 21.29 28.98 33.80
C ASP A 171 20.41 28.50 32.64
N SER A 172 19.08 28.66 32.76
CA SER A 172 18.14 28.22 31.73
C SER A 172 18.27 28.98 30.40
N SER A 173 18.89 30.15 30.39
CA SER A 173 19.19 30.92 29.17
C SER A 173 20.26 30.25 28.29
N ARG A 174 21.02 29.29 28.84
CA ARG A 174 22.06 28.49 28.17
C ARG A 174 21.56 27.16 27.61
N VAL A 175 20.24 27.00 27.56
CA VAL A 175 19.61 25.78 27.10
C VAL A 175 18.63 26.10 25.95
N THR A 176 18.73 25.38 24.86
CA THR A 176 17.72 25.39 23.79
C THR A 176 17.46 23.96 23.33
N SER A 177 16.25 23.68 22.87
CA SER A 177 15.82 22.35 22.40
C SER A 177 14.83 22.50 21.27
N GLN A 178 15.02 21.74 20.18
CA GLN A 178 14.10 21.68 19.05
C GLN A 178 13.96 20.23 18.55
N ASP A 179 14.57 19.91 17.40
CA ASP A 179 14.64 18.56 16.86
C ASP A 179 16.09 18.06 16.81
N TYR A 180 16.30 16.85 16.27
CA TYR A 180 17.63 16.25 16.14
C TYR A 180 18.33 16.60 14.82
N GLU A 181 17.92 17.67 14.13
CA GLU A 181 18.41 18.03 12.81
C GLU A 181 19.56 19.06 12.83
N ILE A 182 20.29 19.13 11.73
CA ILE A 182 21.43 20.07 11.56
C ILE A 182 20.98 21.52 11.75
N HIS A 183 19.78 21.89 11.31
CA HIS A 183 19.29 23.26 11.42
C HIS A 183 19.10 23.72 12.86
N THR A 184 18.80 22.82 13.80
CA THR A 184 18.75 23.11 15.23
C THR A 184 20.09 23.66 15.74
N GLY A 185 21.20 23.03 15.33
CA GLY A 185 22.54 23.54 15.67
C GLY A 185 22.87 24.89 15.04
N LEU A 186 22.48 25.09 13.76
CA LEU A 186 22.67 26.38 13.07
C LEU A 186 21.95 27.51 13.82
N GLN A 187 20.70 27.31 14.19
CA GLN A 187 19.87 28.28 14.89
C GLN A 187 20.35 28.53 16.33
N ALA A 188 20.78 27.49 17.03
CA ALA A 188 21.24 27.55 18.40
C ALA A 188 22.49 28.47 18.54
N LEU A 189 23.49 28.34 17.66
CA LEU A 189 24.64 29.20 17.70
C LEU A 189 24.26 30.68 17.47
N GLU A 190 23.40 30.96 16.51
CA GLU A 190 22.92 32.32 16.24
C GLU A 190 22.17 32.90 17.43
N GLU A 191 21.31 32.11 18.08
CA GLU A 191 20.57 32.51 19.28
C GLU A 191 21.51 32.88 20.43
N PHE A 192 22.47 32.01 20.78
CA PHE A 192 23.42 32.26 21.87
C PHE A 192 24.36 33.40 21.57
N LYS A 193 24.78 33.59 20.32
CA LYS A 193 25.58 34.76 19.88
C LYS A 193 24.81 36.06 20.08
N ASN A 194 23.54 36.11 19.66
CA ASN A 194 22.71 37.31 19.79
C ASN A 194 22.44 37.68 21.26
N LYS A 195 22.40 36.68 22.15
CA LYS A 195 22.25 36.86 23.59
C LYS A 195 23.58 37.17 24.33
N ASN A 196 24.72 37.16 23.65
CA ASN A 196 26.07 37.22 24.22
C ASN A 196 26.32 36.08 25.26
N LEU A 197 25.86 34.89 24.96
CA LEU A 197 25.93 33.69 25.82
C LEU A 197 26.79 32.59 25.20
N LEU A 198 27.84 32.93 24.47
CA LEU A 198 28.80 31.94 23.97
C LEU A 198 29.46 31.21 25.13
N PRO A 199 29.55 29.86 25.09
CA PRO A 199 30.08 29.06 26.18
C PRO A 199 31.56 28.68 25.98
N ASP A 200 32.17 28.03 26.98
CA ASP A 200 33.41 27.29 26.81
C ASP A 200 33.16 25.98 26.03
N ALA A 201 31.97 25.37 26.18
CA ALA A 201 31.58 24.14 25.47
C ALA A 201 30.08 24.05 25.13
N PHE A 202 29.78 23.53 23.96
CA PHE A 202 28.44 23.05 23.58
C PHE A 202 28.33 21.56 23.80
N VAL A 203 27.32 21.13 24.56
CA VAL A 203 26.86 19.74 24.68
C VAL A 203 25.62 19.59 23.84
N CYS A 204 25.75 18.92 22.70
CA CYS A 204 24.67 18.70 21.75
C CYS A 204 24.06 17.32 21.99
N ALA A 205 22.74 17.24 21.89
CA ALA A 205 22.02 15.99 22.14
C ALA A 205 22.35 14.91 21.10
N ASN A 206 22.77 15.31 19.87
CA ASN A 206 23.26 14.35 18.86
C ASN A 206 24.31 15.00 17.94
N ASP A 207 24.86 14.19 17.01
CA ASP A 207 25.90 14.63 16.06
C ASP A 207 25.37 15.58 14.97
N ASN A 208 24.10 15.49 14.58
CA ASN A 208 23.51 16.44 13.64
C ASN A 208 23.53 17.85 14.18
N ILE A 209 23.10 18.01 15.42
CA ILE A 209 23.13 19.32 16.12
C ILE A 209 24.58 19.82 16.23
N ALA A 210 25.51 18.93 16.59
CA ALA A 210 26.94 19.29 16.71
C ALA A 210 27.52 19.74 15.37
N VAL A 211 27.22 19.07 14.27
CA VAL A 211 27.59 19.49 12.90
C VAL A 211 26.98 20.84 12.58
N GLY A 212 25.72 21.09 12.93
CA GLY A 212 25.07 22.38 12.74
C GLY A 212 25.79 23.52 13.45
N ILE A 213 26.16 23.33 14.74
CA ILE A 213 26.99 24.30 15.49
C ILE A 213 28.32 24.56 14.79
N CYS A 214 29.01 23.49 14.35
CA CYS A 214 30.32 23.64 13.68
C CYS A 214 30.22 24.36 12.34
N LEU A 215 29.17 24.15 11.56
CA LEU A 215 28.91 24.86 10.31
C LEU A 215 28.67 26.36 10.55
N ALA A 216 27.77 26.68 11.48
CA ALA A 216 27.49 28.07 11.84
C ALA A 216 28.70 28.79 12.43
N ALA A 217 29.52 28.11 13.26
CA ALA A 217 30.77 28.64 13.80
C ALA A 217 31.75 29.02 12.70
N LYS A 218 31.95 28.15 11.72
CA LYS A 218 32.81 28.38 10.56
C LYS A 218 32.35 29.59 9.74
N GLU A 219 31.05 29.74 9.49
CA GLU A 219 30.47 30.87 8.77
C GLU A 219 30.62 32.18 9.57
N ALA A 220 30.51 32.13 10.90
CA ALA A 220 30.68 33.29 11.78
C ALA A 220 32.14 33.61 12.09
N GLY A 221 33.10 32.82 11.60
CA GLY A 221 34.55 33.06 11.78
C GLY A 221 35.11 32.54 13.11
N TYR A 222 34.37 31.73 13.87
CA TYR A 222 34.87 31.07 15.07
C TYR A 222 35.69 29.83 14.73
N ARG A 223 36.66 29.54 15.61
CA ARG A 223 37.52 28.36 15.49
C ARG A 223 37.19 27.35 16.59
N ILE A 224 37.03 26.11 16.20
CA ILE A 224 36.80 25.00 17.10
C ILE A 224 38.07 24.12 17.05
N PRO A 225 38.70 23.82 18.16
CA PRO A 225 38.26 24.01 19.56
C PRO A 225 38.70 25.32 20.24
N GLU A 226 39.39 26.23 19.55
CA GLU A 226 40.08 27.35 20.18
C GLU A 226 39.15 28.38 20.83
N ASP A 227 37.98 28.68 20.21
CA ASP A 227 37.06 29.69 20.73
C ASP A 227 35.97 29.05 21.63
N PHE A 228 35.60 27.82 21.36
CA PHE A 228 34.73 26.95 22.18
C PHE A 228 34.81 25.51 21.74
N LEU A 229 34.43 24.56 22.64
CA LEU A 229 34.38 23.14 22.37
C LEU A 229 32.98 22.74 21.88
N VAL A 230 32.91 21.65 21.10
CA VAL A 230 31.63 21.09 20.64
C VAL A 230 31.64 19.58 20.83
N THR A 231 30.55 19.03 21.38
CA THR A 231 30.34 17.58 21.53
C THR A 231 28.99 17.15 20.99
N GLY A 232 28.93 15.96 20.44
CA GLY A 232 27.73 15.30 19.93
C GLY A 232 27.40 14.00 20.66
N PHE A 233 26.53 13.21 20.04
CA PHE A 233 26.10 11.88 20.47
C PHE A 233 25.73 11.06 19.23
N ASP A 234 25.76 9.74 19.29
CA ASP A 234 25.44 8.71 18.30
C ASP A 234 26.66 8.17 17.51
N ASN A 235 27.77 8.88 17.45
CA ASN A 235 28.98 8.52 16.68
C ASN A 235 28.68 8.21 15.22
N GLU A 236 27.88 9.06 14.58
CA GLU A 236 27.60 8.92 13.17
C GLU A 236 28.84 9.17 12.31
N ASN A 237 28.89 8.57 11.10
CA ASN A 237 30.00 8.71 10.16
C ASN A 237 30.41 10.18 9.92
N LYS A 238 29.42 11.09 9.84
CA LYS A 238 29.69 12.52 9.66
C LYS A 238 30.51 13.14 10.80
N ALA A 239 30.34 12.69 12.04
CA ALA A 239 31.12 13.16 13.18
C ALA A 239 32.62 12.84 13.03
N SER A 240 32.94 11.66 12.51
CA SER A 240 34.30 11.18 12.30
C SER A 240 35.02 11.84 11.10
N TYR A 241 34.27 12.33 10.11
CA TYR A 241 34.84 12.90 8.88
C TYR A 241 34.69 14.40 8.77
N PHE A 242 33.93 15.03 9.65
CA PHE A 242 33.82 16.48 9.71
C PHE A 242 35.19 17.14 10.07
N SER A 243 35.35 18.42 9.84
CA SER A 243 36.55 19.15 10.24
C SER A 243 36.16 20.40 11.03
N PRO A 244 36.47 20.47 12.34
CA PRO A 244 37.16 19.47 13.16
C PRO A 244 36.31 18.22 13.39
N ARG A 245 36.95 17.06 13.62
CA ARG A 245 36.25 15.82 13.98
C ARG A 245 35.52 15.98 15.31
N ILE A 246 34.28 15.56 15.35
CA ILE A 246 33.38 15.83 16.48
C ILE A 246 33.60 14.79 17.58
N THR A 247 33.86 15.26 18.80
CA THR A 247 33.79 14.43 20.02
C THR A 247 32.35 13.95 20.20
N THR A 248 32.15 12.66 20.36
CA THR A 248 30.81 12.05 20.39
C THR A 248 30.77 10.83 21.31
N ILE A 249 29.59 10.32 21.57
CA ILE A 249 29.35 9.07 22.30
C ILE A 249 28.74 8.07 21.33
N GLY A 250 29.41 6.94 21.11
CA GLY A 250 28.96 5.89 20.24
C GLY A 250 28.29 4.74 20.99
N PHE A 251 27.36 4.08 20.33
CA PHE A 251 26.76 2.83 20.78
C PHE A 251 26.30 2.00 19.57
N SER A 252 26.04 0.72 19.80
CA SER A 252 25.59 -0.19 18.75
C SER A 252 24.12 -0.55 18.95
N LYS A 253 23.26 -0.17 17.99
CA LYS A 253 21.85 -0.62 17.96
C LYS A 253 21.77 -2.15 17.83
N ALA A 254 22.71 -2.76 17.10
CA ALA A 254 22.79 -4.24 17.03
C ALA A 254 23.05 -4.89 18.39
N ASP A 255 23.86 -4.24 19.27
CA ASP A 255 24.08 -4.74 20.63
C ASP A 255 22.82 -4.62 21.49
N ILE A 256 22.01 -3.57 21.27
CA ILE A 256 20.73 -3.40 21.96
C ILE A 256 19.78 -4.54 21.60
N MET A 257 19.67 -4.89 20.32
CA MET A 257 18.84 -6.01 19.86
C MET A 257 19.36 -7.34 20.40
N TYR A 258 20.66 -7.58 20.32
CA TYR A 258 21.29 -8.77 20.88
C TYR A 258 20.97 -8.93 22.38
N ASN A 259 21.13 -7.85 23.16
CA ASN A 259 20.82 -7.82 24.58
C ASN A 259 19.33 -8.03 24.87
N ALA A 260 18.45 -7.51 24.01
CA ALA A 260 17.01 -7.73 24.12
C ALA A 260 16.65 -9.22 23.98
N LEU A 261 17.25 -9.90 23.01
CA LEU A 261 17.04 -11.35 22.83
C LEU A 261 17.62 -12.17 23.96
N GLN A 262 18.80 -11.79 24.49
CA GLN A 262 19.33 -12.41 25.70
C GLN A 262 18.41 -12.20 26.92
N LEU A 263 17.86 -11.00 27.07
CA LEU A 263 16.91 -10.69 28.14
C LEU A 263 15.63 -11.52 27.96
N PHE A 264 15.08 -11.61 26.73
CA PHE A 264 13.94 -12.45 26.42
C PHE A 264 14.13 -13.90 26.82
N THR A 265 15.25 -14.50 26.44
CA THR A 265 15.57 -15.90 26.79
C THR A 265 15.66 -16.08 28.32
N ARG A 266 16.32 -15.16 29.04
CA ARG A 266 16.39 -15.19 30.51
C ARG A 266 15.02 -15.06 31.19
N ILE A 267 14.12 -14.23 30.63
CA ILE A 267 12.74 -14.10 31.13
C ILE A 267 11.99 -15.43 30.95
N CYS A 268 12.09 -16.06 29.77
CA CYS A 268 11.45 -17.36 29.51
C CYS A 268 11.99 -18.48 30.44
N GLU A 269 13.25 -18.43 30.85
CA GLU A 269 13.88 -19.36 31.78
C GLU A 269 13.63 -19.02 33.24
N HIS A 270 12.89 -17.96 33.55
CA HIS A 270 12.68 -17.43 34.91
C HIS A 270 13.98 -17.01 35.64
N ASN A 271 15.03 -16.67 34.90
CA ASN A 271 16.35 -16.28 35.38
C ASN A 271 16.66 -14.79 35.21
N ALA A 272 15.65 -13.94 34.97
CA ALA A 272 15.86 -12.50 34.79
C ALA A 272 16.00 -11.79 36.14
N ASP A 273 17.21 -11.33 36.44
CA ASP A 273 17.54 -10.57 37.67
C ASP A 273 17.19 -9.08 37.58
N SER A 274 16.94 -8.57 36.38
CA SER A 274 16.65 -7.15 36.10
C SER A 274 15.67 -7.02 34.94
N ILE A 275 14.86 -5.99 35.02
CA ILE A 275 13.95 -5.59 33.93
C ILE A 275 14.65 -4.73 32.88
N HIS A 276 15.87 -4.27 33.13
CA HIS A 276 16.68 -3.41 32.25
C HIS A 276 17.96 -4.11 31.82
N THR A 277 18.34 -3.92 30.56
CA THR A 277 19.65 -4.26 30.03
C THR A 277 20.19 -3.07 29.20
N TYR A 278 21.49 -2.84 29.30
CA TYR A 278 22.14 -1.72 28.65
C TYR A 278 23.27 -2.20 27.75
N ALA A 279 23.28 -1.72 26.49
CA ALA A 279 24.44 -1.86 25.64
C ALA A 279 25.57 -0.91 26.09
N SER A 280 26.81 -1.29 25.82
CA SER A 280 27.96 -0.47 26.12
C SER A 280 27.99 0.79 25.27
N VAL A 281 28.46 1.89 25.88
CA VAL A 281 28.73 3.15 25.17
C VAL A 281 30.24 3.41 25.11
N GLU A 282 30.70 4.04 24.03
CA GLU A 282 32.09 4.43 23.83
C GLU A 282 32.19 5.96 23.70
N HIS A 283 33.04 6.58 24.55
CA HIS A 283 33.34 8.02 24.43
C HIS A 283 34.47 8.24 23.43
N VAL A 284 34.18 8.83 22.29
CA VAL A 284 35.11 9.09 21.20
C VAL A 284 35.58 10.56 21.27
N PHE A 285 36.63 10.80 22.04
CA PHE A 285 37.18 12.15 22.20
C PHE A 285 38.05 12.52 21.00
N GLN A 286 37.73 13.66 20.36
CA GLN A 286 38.30 14.09 19.09
C GLN A 286 38.64 15.62 19.09
N GLU A 287 38.91 16.13 17.91
CA GLU A 287 39.44 17.52 17.69
C GLU A 287 38.48 18.59 18.23
N SER A 288 37.15 18.41 18.10
CA SER A 288 36.18 19.43 18.50
C SER A 288 36.13 19.73 20.00
N CYS A 289 36.71 18.86 20.86
CA CYS A 289 36.92 19.14 22.28
C CYS A 289 38.41 19.44 22.60
N GLY A 290 39.26 19.59 21.59
CA GLY A 290 40.69 19.84 21.78
C GLY A 290 41.54 18.61 22.14
N CYS A 291 40.95 17.40 22.04
CA CYS A 291 41.66 16.15 22.25
C CYS A 291 42.32 15.65 20.96
N VAL A 292 43.48 15.02 21.12
CA VAL A 292 44.15 14.33 20.00
C VAL A 292 43.40 13.05 19.72
N SER A 293 42.85 12.92 18.55
CA SER A 293 42.18 11.68 18.15
C SER A 293 43.16 10.51 18.15
N ARG A 294 42.76 9.41 18.78
CA ARG A 294 43.54 8.16 18.79
C ARG A 294 43.40 7.38 17.48
N CYS A 295 42.36 7.64 16.69
CA CYS A 295 42.18 7.06 15.38
C CYS A 295 42.56 8.07 14.29
N PRO A 296 43.57 7.79 13.45
CA PRO A 296 43.87 8.67 12.32
C PRO A 296 42.65 8.67 11.38
N ALA A 297 42.19 9.87 10.96
CA ALA A 297 41.14 9.96 9.95
C ALA A 297 41.65 9.34 8.65
N ASN A 298 41.09 8.22 8.27
CA ASN A 298 41.42 7.60 6.98
C ASN A 298 40.63 8.32 5.88
N ARG A 299 41.13 9.45 5.40
CA ARG A 299 40.53 10.20 4.27
C ARG A 299 40.35 9.32 3.04
N GLY A 300 41.25 8.37 2.81
CA GLY A 300 41.14 7.41 1.70
C GLY A 300 39.91 6.53 1.87
N GLN A 301 39.64 6.06 3.09
CA GLN A 301 38.46 5.26 3.39
C GLN A 301 37.16 6.07 3.21
N TYR A 302 37.16 7.34 3.66
CA TYR A 302 36.00 8.22 3.46
C TYR A 302 35.70 8.45 1.97
N VAL A 303 36.74 8.80 1.18
CA VAL A 303 36.59 9.01 -0.28
C VAL A 303 36.11 7.72 -0.95
N ALA A 304 36.68 6.56 -0.58
CA ALA A 304 36.24 5.28 -1.10
C ALA A 304 34.76 5.00 -0.75
N ASN A 305 34.37 5.22 0.50
CA ASN A 305 32.98 5.04 0.92
C ASN A 305 32.03 6.00 0.20
N SER A 306 32.44 7.27 -0.01
CA SER A 306 31.63 8.25 -0.76
C SER A 306 31.44 7.84 -2.22
N ILE A 307 32.52 7.39 -2.88
CA ILE A 307 32.45 6.89 -4.26
C ILE A 307 31.52 5.64 -4.32
N MET A 308 31.69 4.70 -3.38
CA MET A 308 30.82 3.53 -3.32
C MET A 308 29.36 3.90 -3.09
N SER A 309 29.09 4.91 -2.25
CA SER A 309 27.73 5.43 -2.05
C SER A 309 27.13 6.02 -3.31
N GLU A 310 27.91 6.78 -4.09
CA GLU A 310 27.49 7.31 -5.41
C GLU A 310 27.20 6.19 -6.42
N VAL A 311 28.05 5.17 -6.46
CA VAL A 311 27.84 3.99 -7.32
C VAL A 311 26.56 3.27 -6.92
N HIS A 312 26.38 2.96 -5.63
CA HIS A 312 25.16 2.31 -5.15
C HIS A 312 23.90 3.13 -5.43
N GLN A 313 23.97 4.47 -5.32
CA GLN A 313 22.84 5.33 -5.64
C GLN A 313 22.50 5.29 -7.13
N SER A 314 23.51 5.24 -8.01
CA SER A 314 23.31 5.09 -9.45
C SER A 314 22.73 3.72 -9.82
N ASP A 315 23.24 2.66 -9.21
CA ASP A 315 22.72 1.30 -9.41
C ASP A 315 21.27 1.19 -8.94
N MET A 316 20.95 1.77 -7.79
CA MET A 316 19.58 1.84 -7.28
C MET A 316 18.63 2.51 -8.27
N GLN A 317 19.03 3.66 -8.84
CA GLN A 317 18.20 4.35 -9.84
C GLN A 317 17.93 3.48 -11.05
N ASN A 318 18.95 2.76 -11.54
CA ASN A 318 18.80 1.84 -12.66
C ASN A 318 17.86 0.68 -12.32
N TRP A 319 18.01 0.07 -11.14
CA TRP A 319 17.16 -1.04 -10.69
C TRP A 319 15.72 -0.61 -10.46
N MET A 320 15.49 0.60 -9.94
CA MET A 320 14.13 1.13 -9.79
C MET A 320 13.47 1.43 -11.14
N MET A 321 14.22 1.97 -12.12
CA MET A 321 13.70 2.15 -13.48
C MET A 321 13.38 0.81 -14.16
N GLU A 322 14.17 -0.21 -13.91
CA GLU A 322 13.91 -1.56 -14.42
C GLU A 322 12.65 -2.15 -13.78
N LEU A 323 12.53 -2.07 -12.46
CA LEU A 323 11.33 -2.51 -11.73
C LEU A 323 10.08 -1.80 -12.22
N ASP A 324 10.11 -0.47 -12.33
CA ASP A 324 8.97 0.33 -12.84
C ASP A 324 8.54 -0.13 -14.23
N ARG A 325 9.51 -0.38 -15.13
CA ARG A 325 9.24 -0.88 -16.48
C ARG A 325 8.59 -2.27 -16.47
N PHE A 326 9.01 -3.16 -15.58
CA PHE A 326 8.40 -4.49 -15.45
C PHE A 326 6.97 -4.44 -14.91
N LEU A 327 6.68 -3.51 -14.00
CA LEU A 327 5.41 -3.46 -13.31
C LEU A 327 4.33 -2.65 -14.04
N ILE A 328 4.71 -1.64 -14.85
CA ILE A 328 3.76 -0.67 -15.42
C ILE A 328 2.77 -1.29 -16.41
N ASP A 329 3.20 -2.32 -17.17
CA ASP A 329 2.40 -2.95 -18.22
C ASP A 329 1.58 -4.16 -17.74
N CYS A 330 1.68 -4.53 -16.47
CA CYS A 330 0.94 -5.67 -15.91
C CYS A 330 -0.57 -5.48 -16.03
N ASN A 331 -1.29 -6.55 -16.36
CA ASN A 331 -2.74 -6.54 -16.55
C ASN A 331 -3.51 -7.21 -15.41
N SER A 332 -2.82 -7.86 -14.48
CA SER A 332 -3.37 -8.52 -13.29
C SER A 332 -2.44 -8.33 -12.08
N PHE A 333 -3.01 -8.45 -10.87
CA PHE A 333 -2.23 -8.41 -9.63
C PHE A 333 -1.31 -9.63 -9.51
N THR A 334 -1.72 -10.77 -10.07
CA THR A 334 -0.90 -11.98 -10.14
C THR A 334 0.34 -11.75 -11.00
N GLU A 335 0.19 -11.20 -12.21
CA GLU A 335 1.31 -10.87 -13.11
C GLU A 335 2.27 -9.86 -12.45
N LEU A 336 1.72 -8.85 -11.77
CA LEU A 336 2.49 -7.86 -11.04
C LEU A 336 3.31 -8.49 -9.91
N ALA A 337 2.72 -9.44 -9.15
CA ALA A 337 3.41 -10.17 -8.10
C ALA A 337 4.50 -11.10 -8.65
N GLU A 338 4.26 -11.79 -9.76
CA GLU A 338 5.26 -12.64 -10.44
C GLU A 338 6.47 -11.83 -10.93
N HIS A 339 6.24 -10.64 -11.49
CA HIS A 339 7.31 -9.75 -11.92
C HIS A 339 8.11 -9.23 -10.73
N LEU A 340 7.44 -8.80 -9.66
CA LEU A 340 8.13 -8.38 -8.43
C LEU A 340 8.97 -9.52 -7.85
N HIS A 341 8.42 -10.74 -7.78
CA HIS A 341 9.16 -11.90 -7.29
C HIS A 341 10.42 -12.19 -8.13
N THR A 342 10.31 -12.13 -9.47
CA THR A 342 11.44 -12.34 -10.37
C THR A 342 12.54 -11.32 -10.11
N TRP A 343 12.16 -10.05 -9.99
CA TRP A 343 13.09 -8.97 -9.68
C TRP A 343 13.74 -9.15 -8.29
N LEU A 344 12.97 -9.49 -7.27
CA LEU A 344 13.47 -9.75 -5.91
C LEU A 344 14.49 -10.89 -5.89
N LYS A 345 14.24 -11.96 -6.64
CA LYS A 345 15.15 -13.10 -6.73
C LYS A 345 16.50 -12.73 -7.36
N GLU A 346 16.52 -11.83 -8.34
CA GLU A 346 17.75 -11.32 -8.95
C GLU A 346 18.56 -10.44 -7.99
N HIS A 347 17.90 -9.90 -6.94
CA HIS A 347 18.51 -9.06 -5.92
C HIS A 347 18.68 -9.77 -4.56
N GLU A 348 18.94 -11.07 -4.60
CA GLU A 348 19.26 -11.89 -3.42
C GLU A 348 18.20 -11.84 -2.29
N CYS A 349 16.96 -11.53 -2.63
CA CYS A 349 15.86 -11.67 -1.70
C CYS A 349 15.39 -13.13 -1.68
N GLY A 350 15.02 -13.59 -0.50
CA GLY A 350 14.38 -14.88 -0.32
C GLY A 350 13.02 -14.98 -0.98
N THR A 351 12.09 -15.67 -0.37
CA THR A 351 10.74 -15.77 -0.90
C THR A 351 9.92 -14.53 -0.55
N MET A 352 8.82 -14.34 -1.30
CA MET A 352 7.83 -13.32 -0.98
C MET A 352 6.42 -13.92 -0.94
N CYS A 353 5.54 -13.29 -0.17
CA CYS A 353 4.11 -13.53 -0.26
C CYS A 353 3.39 -12.19 -0.44
N LEU A 354 2.42 -12.15 -1.36
CA LEU A 354 1.50 -11.02 -1.51
C LEU A 354 0.09 -11.47 -1.14
N LEU A 355 -0.49 -10.79 -0.17
CA LEU A 355 -1.88 -10.99 0.23
C LEU A 355 -2.67 -9.73 -0.04
N MET A 356 -3.86 -9.88 -0.62
CA MET A 356 -4.71 -8.75 -0.98
C MET A 356 -6.12 -8.91 -0.43
N ASN A 357 -6.77 -7.78 -0.24
CA ASN A 357 -8.18 -7.69 0.06
C ASN A 357 -8.99 -8.38 -1.06
N PRO A 358 -9.89 -9.33 -0.73
CA PRO A 358 -10.72 -10.04 -1.71
C PRO A 358 -11.48 -9.13 -2.66
N ASP A 359 -12.01 -8.01 -2.16
CA ASP A 359 -12.81 -7.09 -2.96
C ASP A 359 -12.00 -6.42 -4.08
N ILE A 360 -10.72 -6.13 -3.80
CA ILE A 360 -9.80 -5.56 -4.80
C ILE A 360 -9.38 -6.62 -5.81
N PHE A 361 -9.06 -7.82 -5.33
CA PHE A 361 -8.66 -8.93 -6.19
C PHE A 361 -9.78 -9.35 -7.15
N LEU A 362 -11.05 -9.32 -6.71
CA LEU A 362 -12.22 -9.59 -7.54
C LEU A 362 -12.37 -8.66 -8.77
N LEU A 363 -11.72 -7.49 -8.77
CA LEU A 363 -11.71 -6.60 -9.94
C LEU A 363 -11.12 -7.25 -11.20
N GLU A 364 -10.28 -8.26 -11.06
CA GLU A 364 -9.77 -9.02 -12.21
C GLU A 364 -10.86 -9.83 -12.92
N SER A 365 -11.88 -10.26 -12.17
CA SER A 365 -13.00 -11.06 -12.68
C SER A 365 -14.14 -10.20 -13.25
N ILE A 366 -13.79 -9.19 -14.05
CA ILE A 366 -14.71 -8.15 -14.56
C ILE A 366 -15.95 -8.70 -15.26
N ASP A 367 -15.88 -9.90 -15.84
CA ASP A 367 -16.95 -10.47 -16.68
C ASP A 367 -18.14 -11.05 -15.88
N THR A 368 -17.98 -11.29 -14.59
CA THR A 368 -18.95 -12.00 -13.74
C THR A 368 -19.59 -11.18 -12.63
N LEU A 369 -19.12 -9.95 -12.39
CA LEU A 369 -19.57 -9.14 -11.24
C LEU A 369 -20.82 -8.32 -11.53
N PRO A 370 -21.86 -8.38 -10.65
CA PRO A 370 -22.94 -7.42 -10.63
C PRO A 370 -22.43 -6.00 -10.35
N GLU A 371 -23.32 -5.01 -10.31
CA GLU A 371 -22.97 -3.62 -10.01
C GLU A 371 -22.03 -3.52 -8.79
N ILE A 372 -20.90 -2.84 -8.96
CA ILE A 372 -19.96 -2.58 -7.86
C ILE A 372 -20.40 -1.30 -7.18
N PRO A 373 -20.65 -1.31 -5.87
CA PRO A 373 -20.80 -0.08 -5.09
C PRO A 373 -19.55 0.81 -5.26
N ASP A 374 -19.74 2.12 -5.35
CA ASP A 374 -18.63 3.07 -5.55
C ASP A 374 -17.60 3.04 -4.39
N ASP A 375 -17.96 2.49 -3.22
CA ASP A 375 -17.18 2.51 -1.99
C ASP A 375 -16.60 1.14 -1.56
N ILE A 376 -16.72 0.11 -2.37
CA ILE A 376 -16.41 -1.29 -1.97
C ILE A 376 -14.92 -1.50 -1.63
N TYR A 377 -14.03 -0.60 -2.08
CA TYR A 377 -12.57 -0.78 -2.03
C TYR A 377 -11.90 -0.05 -0.88
N LEU A 378 -12.66 0.45 0.08
CA LEU A 378 -12.20 1.52 0.95
C LEU A 378 -12.27 1.12 2.43
N HIS A 379 -11.70 -0.04 2.76
CA HIS A 379 -11.57 -0.47 4.14
C HIS A 379 -10.41 0.26 4.83
N THR A 380 -10.67 0.72 6.05
CA THR A 380 -9.61 1.05 7.00
C THR A 380 -9.29 -0.24 7.77
N GLY A 381 -8.06 -0.73 7.65
CA GLY A 381 -7.62 -1.99 8.28
C GLY A 381 -7.84 -3.23 7.40
N TYR A 382 -7.32 -4.36 7.88
CA TYR A 382 -7.33 -5.62 7.14
C TYR A 382 -8.62 -6.40 7.38
N PRO A 383 -9.28 -6.95 6.33
CA PRO A 383 -10.42 -7.85 6.50
C PRO A 383 -9.98 -9.19 7.10
N GLU A 384 -10.91 -9.91 7.75
CA GLU A 384 -10.62 -11.22 8.33
C GLU A 384 -10.11 -12.25 7.32
N GLN A 385 -10.57 -12.16 6.08
CA GLN A 385 -10.17 -13.06 4.98
C GLN A 385 -9.30 -12.29 3.98
N MET A 386 -8.12 -12.81 3.68
CA MET A 386 -7.20 -12.27 2.69
C MET A 386 -6.95 -13.28 1.57
N VAL A 387 -6.84 -12.81 0.32
CA VAL A 387 -6.49 -13.66 -0.82
C VAL A 387 -4.97 -13.70 -0.96
N VAL A 388 -4.41 -14.91 -1.00
CA VAL A 388 -3.00 -15.11 -1.33
C VAL A 388 -2.83 -15.01 -2.85
N VAL A 389 -2.29 -13.87 -3.30
CA VAL A 389 -2.03 -13.59 -4.72
C VAL A 389 -0.76 -14.29 -5.18
N TYR A 390 0.24 -14.36 -4.31
CA TYR A 390 1.50 -15.03 -4.53
C TYR A 390 2.06 -15.63 -3.21
N PRO A 391 2.65 -16.84 -3.18
CA PRO A 391 2.76 -17.79 -4.28
C PRO A 391 1.41 -18.36 -4.72
N ARG A 392 1.28 -18.61 -6.02
CA ARG A 392 0.02 -19.11 -6.57
C ARG A 392 -0.17 -20.59 -6.28
N SER A 393 -1.29 -20.96 -5.67
CA SER A 393 -1.71 -22.36 -5.57
C SER A 393 -2.24 -22.86 -6.91
N SER A 394 -1.97 -24.11 -7.24
CA SER A 394 -2.24 -24.71 -8.57
C SER A 394 -3.73 -24.95 -8.88
N THR A 395 -4.64 -24.80 -7.93
CA THR A 395 -6.04 -25.23 -8.11
C THR A 395 -7.12 -24.24 -7.74
N ASP A 396 -6.91 -23.39 -6.71
CA ASP A 396 -7.90 -22.37 -6.28
C ASP A 396 -7.20 -21.18 -5.62
N ALA A 397 -7.83 -20.01 -5.59
CA ALA A 397 -7.34 -18.87 -4.84
C ALA A 397 -7.29 -19.23 -3.34
N LEU A 398 -6.08 -19.39 -2.80
CA LEU A 398 -5.88 -19.66 -1.38
C LEU A 398 -6.29 -18.43 -0.59
N THR A 399 -7.22 -18.59 0.36
CA THR A 399 -7.58 -17.55 1.32
C THR A 399 -6.94 -17.81 2.67
N LEU A 400 -6.44 -16.76 3.29
CA LEU A 400 -5.89 -16.78 4.64
C LEU A 400 -6.89 -16.14 5.60
N ASP A 401 -7.16 -16.81 6.70
CA ASP A 401 -8.07 -16.35 7.75
C ASP A 401 -7.26 -15.70 8.88
N LEU A 402 -7.24 -14.37 8.92
CA LEU A 402 -6.50 -13.60 9.93
C LEU A 402 -7.07 -13.77 11.35
N SER A 403 -8.37 -14.08 11.48
CA SER A 403 -9.02 -14.29 12.78
C SER A 403 -8.44 -15.48 13.56
N LYS A 404 -7.71 -16.37 12.87
CA LYS A 404 -7.02 -17.53 13.46
C LYS A 404 -5.58 -17.23 13.87
N GLY A 405 -5.14 -15.98 13.82
CA GLY A 405 -3.76 -15.58 14.10
C GLY A 405 -2.73 -16.06 13.07
N THR A 406 -3.19 -16.54 11.89
CA THR A 406 -2.30 -17.03 10.84
C THR A 406 -1.98 -15.87 9.89
N LEU A 407 -0.72 -15.45 9.83
CA LEU A 407 -0.25 -14.33 9.02
C LEU A 407 0.45 -14.77 7.73
N LEU A 408 0.94 -16.02 7.70
CA LEU A 408 1.68 -16.61 6.59
C LEU A 408 0.87 -17.77 6.01
N PRO A 409 0.77 -17.92 4.68
CA PRO A 409 0.32 -19.17 4.09
C PRO A 409 1.28 -20.28 4.52
N HIS A 410 0.76 -21.49 4.75
CA HIS A 410 1.61 -22.65 5.09
C HIS A 410 2.60 -22.89 3.95
N THR A 411 3.82 -22.48 4.14
CA THR A 411 4.98 -22.87 3.33
C THR A 411 5.71 -23.99 4.08
N ASP A 412 6.29 -24.94 3.36
CA ASP A 412 7.20 -25.93 3.96
C ASP A 412 8.44 -25.17 4.46
N ILE A 413 8.35 -24.64 5.68
CA ILE A 413 9.44 -23.92 6.33
C ILE A 413 10.46 -24.96 6.78
N SER A 414 11.49 -25.16 5.97
CA SER A 414 12.59 -26.08 6.29
C SER A 414 13.73 -25.39 7.05
N ASP A 415 13.80 -24.07 6.98
CA ASP A 415 14.89 -23.29 7.55
C ASP A 415 14.50 -22.71 8.92
N LYS A 416 15.51 -22.57 9.78
CA LYS A 416 15.39 -22.01 11.12
C LYS A 416 15.89 -20.58 11.13
N ASN A 417 15.43 -19.80 12.11
CA ASN A 417 15.86 -18.44 12.31
C ASN A 417 15.55 -17.51 11.13
N ASN A 418 14.31 -17.61 10.62
CA ASN A 418 13.84 -16.78 9.53
C ASN A 418 13.47 -15.38 10.00
N ILE A 419 13.57 -14.43 9.06
CA ILE A 419 13.10 -13.07 9.22
C ILE A 419 11.97 -12.85 8.22
N TYR A 420 10.79 -12.55 8.74
CA TYR A 420 9.61 -12.21 7.95
C TYR A 420 9.32 -10.72 8.09
N LEU A 421 9.48 -9.97 7.01
CA LEU A 421 9.22 -8.53 6.98
C LEU A 421 7.84 -8.27 6.40
N PHE A 422 6.92 -7.75 7.23
CA PHE A 422 5.56 -7.40 6.86
C PHE A 422 5.48 -5.92 6.49
N LEU A 423 5.05 -5.65 5.28
CA LEU A 423 5.00 -4.33 4.67
C LEU A 423 3.58 -4.01 4.21
N PRO A 424 3.00 -2.85 4.56
CA PRO A 424 1.65 -2.51 4.14
C PRO A 424 1.60 -2.16 2.66
N VAL A 425 0.56 -2.62 1.97
CA VAL A 425 0.21 -2.17 0.62
C VAL A 425 -1.10 -1.42 0.71
N HIS A 426 -1.08 -0.10 0.48
CA HIS A 426 -2.20 0.78 0.74
C HIS A 426 -2.28 1.92 -0.29
N PHE A 427 -3.48 2.53 -0.41
CA PHE A 427 -3.72 3.77 -1.14
C PHE A 427 -4.15 4.83 -0.12
N ARG A 428 -3.24 5.76 0.25
CA ARG A 428 -3.40 6.66 1.38
C ARG A 428 -3.71 5.89 2.67
N GLU A 429 -4.82 6.20 3.38
CA GLU A 429 -5.26 5.54 4.61
C GLU A 429 -5.93 4.16 4.41
N ARG A 430 -6.05 3.68 3.17
CA ARG A 430 -6.88 2.54 2.78
C ARG A 430 -6.06 1.32 2.45
N GLU A 431 -6.36 0.21 3.12
CA GLU A 431 -5.62 -1.03 2.95
C GLU A 431 -6.03 -1.78 1.68
N VAL A 432 -5.02 -2.14 0.90
CA VAL A 432 -5.13 -3.00 -0.29
C VAL A 432 -4.70 -4.43 0.06
N GLY A 433 -3.71 -4.55 0.94
CA GLY A 433 -3.14 -5.80 1.37
C GLY A 433 -1.81 -5.61 2.10
N TYR A 434 -1.02 -6.67 2.17
CA TYR A 434 0.33 -6.61 2.69
C TYR A 434 1.28 -7.52 1.92
N LEU A 435 2.53 -7.11 1.87
CA LEU A 435 3.63 -7.84 1.28
C LEU A 435 4.49 -8.42 2.41
N ILE A 436 4.86 -9.69 2.28
CA ILE A 436 5.81 -10.35 3.19
C ILE A 436 7.06 -10.67 2.40
N LEU A 437 8.21 -10.28 2.93
CA LEU A 437 9.52 -10.63 2.40
C LEU A 437 10.24 -11.50 3.42
N GLU A 438 10.74 -12.64 2.97
CA GLU A 438 11.52 -13.55 3.77
C GLU A 438 13.01 -13.34 3.51
N ASN A 439 13.79 -13.15 4.59
CA ASN A 439 15.25 -13.06 4.53
C ASN A 439 15.79 -12.05 3.50
N CYS A 440 15.26 -10.82 3.50
CA CYS A 440 15.59 -9.77 2.53
C CYS A 440 16.73 -8.83 3.00
N ASP A 441 17.76 -9.36 3.64
CA ASP A 441 18.87 -8.61 4.26
C ASP A 441 19.55 -7.67 3.27
N TYR A 442 19.65 -8.07 1.99
CA TYR A 442 20.25 -7.26 0.93
C TYR A 442 19.53 -5.92 0.72
N LEU A 443 18.20 -5.95 0.58
CA LEU A 443 17.39 -4.72 0.38
C LEU A 443 17.49 -3.76 1.57
N LEU A 444 17.52 -4.32 2.79
CA LEU A 444 17.65 -3.55 4.02
C LEU A 444 19.04 -2.92 4.15
N ASN A 445 20.10 -3.68 3.88
CA ASN A 445 21.48 -3.22 3.95
C ASN A 445 21.74 -2.05 2.96
N HIS A 446 21.20 -2.16 1.74
CA HIS A 446 21.38 -1.16 0.70
C HIS A 446 20.32 -0.03 0.73
N GLN A 447 19.41 -0.07 1.70
CA GLN A 447 18.34 0.92 1.90
C GLN A 447 17.38 1.08 0.70
N PHE A 448 17.16 0.00 -0.07
CA PHE A 448 16.31 0.02 -1.27
C PHE A 448 14.85 -0.36 -0.99
N LEU A 449 14.58 -0.83 0.21
CA LEU A 449 13.27 -1.37 0.59
C LEU A 449 12.14 -0.35 0.38
N PHE A 450 12.36 0.90 0.78
CA PHE A 450 11.34 1.95 0.66
C PHE A 450 11.05 2.27 -0.81
N GLU A 451 12.08 2.46 -1.62
CA GLU A 451 11.95 2.80 -3.04
C GLU A 451 11.26 1.66 -3.80
N MET A 452 11.64 0.42 -3.53
CA MET A 452 11.02 -0.77 -4.11
C MET A 452 9.53 -0.84 -3.73
N LEU A 453 9.22 -0.69 -2.45
CA LEU A 453 7.84 -0.75 -1.96
C LEU A 453 6.98 0.38 -2.54
N ASN A 454 7.53 1.59 -2.64
CA ASN A 454 6.82 2.74 -3.22
C ASN A 454 6.55 2.54 -4.72
N THR A 455 7.53 2.04 -5.49
CA THR A 455 7.35 1.70 -6.91
C THR A 455 6.29 0.61 -7.08
N PHE A 456 6.32 -0.42 -6.24
CA PHE A 456 5.33 -1.49 -6.25
C PHE A 456 3.92 -0.96 -5.94
N ARG A 457 3.74 -0.17 -4.87
CA ARG A 457 2.45 0.43 -4.50
C ARG A 457 1.88 1.31 -5.60
N THR A 458 2.71 2.15 -6.20
CA THR A 458 2.31 3.01 -7.34
C THR A 458 1.82 2.18 -8.52
N SER A 459 2.47 1.05 -8.80
CA SER A 459 2.07 0.14 -9.87
C SER A 459 0.77 -0.59 -9.55
N VAL A 460 0.55 -1.01 -8.30
CA VAL A 460 -0.72 -1.57 -7.81
C VAL A 460 -1.85 -0.56 -7.95
N GLU A 461 -1.64 0.71 -7.58
CA GLU A 461 -2.62 1.79 -7.70
C GLU A 461 -2.95 2.08 -9.17
N ALA A 462 -1.95 2.13 -10.04
CA ALA A 462 -2.15 2.33 -11.48
C ALA A 462 -2.93 1.18 -12.11
N LEU A 463 -2.65 -0.06 -11.75
CA LEU A 463 -3.41 -1.23 -12.22
C LEU A 463 -4.85 -1.18 -11.73
N TYR A 464 -5.07 -0.91 -10.44
CA TYR A 464 -6.40 -0.70 -9.87
C TYR A 464 -7.20 0.35 -10.63
N GLY A 465 -6.62 1.52 -10.88
CA GLY A 465 -7.25 2.59 -11.67
C GLY A 465 -7.64 2.14 -13.07
N ARG A 466 -6.75 1.40 -13.77
CA ARG A 466 -7.04 0.84 -15.09
C ARG A 466 -8.20 -0.16 -15.07
N LEU A 467 -8.26 -1.03 -14.07
CA LEU A 467 -9.33 -2.02 -13.93
C LEU A 467 -10.69 -1.34 -13.68
N ILE A 468 -10.73 -0.34 -12.79
CA ILE A 468 -11.93 0.46 -12.53
C ILE A 468 -12.39 1.19 -13.81
N LEU A 469 -11.47 1.84 -14.53
CA LEU A 469 -11.82 2.55 -15.78
C LEU A 469 -12.35 1.59 -16.85
N ARG A 470 -11.74 0.40 -17.02
CA ARG A 470 -12.24 -0.63 -17.93
C ARG A 470 -13.68 -1.03 -17.58
N LYS A 471 -13.97 -1.21 -16.30
CA LYS A 471 -15.30 -1.56 -15.84
C LYS A 471 -16.32 -0.46 -16.06
N LYS A 472 -16.02 0.79 -15.68
CA LYS A 472 -16.89 1.95 -15.91
C LYS A 472 -17.16 2.16 -17.40
N ASN A 473 -16.15 2.00 -18.24
CA ASN A 473 -16.32 2.09 -19.70
C ASN A 473 -17.23 0.99 -20.26
N ARG A 474 -17.16 -0.24 -19.72
CA ARG A 474 -18.10 -1.32 -20.09
C ARG A 474 -19.53 -0.98 -19.69
N GLN A 475 -19.76 -0.53 -18.47
CA GLN A 475 -21.08 -0.11 -17.99
C GLN A 475 -21.64 1.02 -18.86
N LEU A 476 -20.84 2.06 -19.12
CA LEU A 476 -21.22 3.16 -20.02
C LEU A 476 -21.53 2.65 -21.43
N SER A 477 -20.74 1.72 -21.95
CA SER A 477 -20.99 1.10 -23.26
C SER A 477 -22.30 0.32 -23.30
N GLN A 478 -22.67 -0.37 -22.21
CA GLN A 478 -23.96 -1.06 -22.11
C GLN A 478 -25.13 -0.06 -22.10
N PHE A 479 -25.08 0.99 -21.29
CA PHE A 479 -26.08 2.07 -21.32
C PHE A 479 -26.18 2.75 -22.68
N TYR A 480 -25.04 2.90 -23.36
CA TYR A 480 -24.98 3.58 -24.66
C TYR A 480 -25.62 2.78 -25.81
N ILE A 481 -25.67 1.45 -25.73
CA ILE A 481 -26.19 0.58 -26.79
C ILE A 481 -27.57 -0.03 -26.48
N HIS A 482 -28.12 0.15 -25.28
CA HIS A 482 -29.44 -0.31 -24.90
C HIS A 482 -30.48 0.80 -24.86
N ASP A 483 -31.74 0.45 -25.16
CA ASP A 483 -32.90 1.32 -25.00
C ASP A 483 -33.46 1.19 -23.58
N SER A 484 -33.55 2.29 -22.86
CA SER A 484 -33.97 2.31 -21.45
C SER A 484 -35.43 1.90 -21.22
N LEU A 485 -36.29 1.99 -22.22
CA LEU A 485 -37.71 1.63 -22.11
C LEU A 485 -37.93 0.12 -22.27
N THR A 486 -37.26 -0.49 -23.25
CA THR A 486 -37.53 -1.87 -23.68
C THR A 486 -36.47 -2.87 -23.25
N GLY A 487 -35.28 -2.42 -22.89
CA GLY A 487 -34.12 -3.28 -22.65
C GLY A 487 -33.47 -3.81 -23.93
N PHE A 488 -34.08 -3.60 -25.10
CA PHE A 488 -33.50 -3.96 -26.39
C PHE A 488 -32.24 -3.14 -26.66
N TYR A 489 -31.47 -3.59 -27.64
CA TYR A 489 -30.44 -2.71 -28.19
C TYR A 489 -31.08 -1.48 -28.82
N ASN A 490 -30.43 -0.34 -28.72
CA ASN A 490 -30.84 0.87 -29.42
C ASN A 490 -30.19 0.94 -30.83
N ARG A 491 -30.49 1.98 -31.58
CA ARG A 491 -29.95 2.17 -32.93
C ARG A 491 -28.42 2.21 -33.00
N MET A 492 -27.73 2.59 -31.91
CA MET A 492 -26.25 2.60 -31.87
C MET A 492 -25.63 1.21 -31.90
N ALA A 493 -26.40 0.19 -31.52
CA ALA A 493 -25.94 -1.21 -31.58
C ALA A 493 -25.87 -1.74 -33.03
N TYR A 494 -26.47 -1.05 -34.02
CA TYR A 494 -26.41 -1.46 -35.41
C TYR A 494 -24.97 -1.67 -35.89
N GLU A 495 -24.09 -0.66 -35.71
CA GLU A 495 -22.70 -0.74 -36.16
C GLU A 495 -21.86 -1.66 -35.32
N LYS A 496 -22.10 -1.69 -33.99
CA LYS A 496 -21.27 -2.43 -33.05
C LYS A 496 -21.58 -3.92 -32.97
N LEU A 497 -22.83 -4.31 -33.17
CA LEU A 497 -23.29 -5.68 -32.96
C LEU A 497 -23.97 -6.29 -34.19
N ALA A 498 -24.97 -5.61 -34.76
CA ALA A 498 -25.80 -6.16 -35.83
C ALA A 498 -25.03 -6.33 -37.15
N LEU A 499 -24.28 -5.32 -37.55
CA LEU A 499 -23.49 -5.35 -38.78
C LEU A 499 -22.35 -6.36 -38.75
N PRO A 500 -21.54 -6.49 -37.67
CA PRO A 500 -20.54 -7.55 -37.55
C PRO A 500 -21.11 -8.97 -37.55
N LEU A 501 -22.24 -9.21 -36.84
CA LEU A 501 -22.92 -10.49 -36.85
C LEU A 501 -23.40 -10.85 -38.26
N PHE A 502 -24.04 -9.91 -38.95
CA PHE A 502 -24.51 -10.07 -40.32
C PHE A 502 -23.35 -10.42 -41.25
N GLN A 503 -22.26 -9.63 -41.23
CA GLN A 503 -21.07 -9.85 -42.07
C GLN A 503 -20.43 -11.22 -41.80
N GLN A 504 -20.33 -11.63 -40.54
CA GLN A 504 -19.79 -12.94 -40.16
C GLN A 504 -20.64 -14.10 -40.72
N CYS A 505 -21.96 -13.97 -40.68
CA CYS A 505 -22.88 -14.97 -41.23
C CYS A 505 -22.77 -15.05 -42.76
N MET A 506 -22.77 -13.89 -43.44
CA MET A 506 -22.66 -13.81 -44.90
C MET A 506 -21.33 -14.39 -45.41
N GLN A 507 -20.21 -14.10 -44.74
CA GLN A 507 -18.91 -14.67 -45.08
C GLN A 507 -18.86 -16.19 -44.95
N LYS A 508 -19.64 -16.76 -44.03
CA LYS A 508 -19.75 -18.20 -43.80
C LYS A 508 -20.87 -18.89 -44.62
N GLY A 509 -21.52 -18.12 -45.51
CA GLY A 509 -22.64 -18.65 -46.30
C GLY A 509 -23.88 -19.06 -45.49
N ARG A 510 -24.06 -18.44 -44.31
CA ARG A 510 -25.17 -18.76 -43.37
C ARG A 510 -26.32 -17.76 -43.63
N PRO A 511 -27.57 -18.23 -43.79
CA PRO A 511 -28.70 -17.37 -43.98
C PRO A 511 -28.99 -16.51 -42.74
N VAL A 512 -29.39 -15.25 -42.93
CA VAL A 512 -29.75 -14.37 -41.83
C VAL A 512 -31.18 -13.86 -42.00
N GLY A 513 -32.03 -14.14 -41.03
CA GLY A 513 -33.37 -13.55 -40.99
C GLY A 513 -33.29 -12.10 -40.52
N ILE A 514 -33.88 -11.19 -41.32
CA ILE A 514 -34.03 -9.76 -40.96
C ILE A 514 -35.52 -9.50 -40.79
N MET A 515 -35.94 -9.10 -39.60
CA MET A 515 -37.32 -8.74 -39.28
C MET A 515 -37.44 -7.26 -38.94
N PHE A 516 -38.45 -6.60 -39.52
CA PHE A 516 -38.84 -5.25 -39.13
C PHE A 516 -40.25 -5.29 -38.56
N ALA A 517 -40.47 -4.73 -37.38
CA ALA A 517 -41.76 -4.67 -36.72
C ALA A 517 -42.08 -3.26 -36.26
N ASP A 518 -43.34 -2.87 -36.39
CA ASP A 518 -43.88 -1.57 -36.01
C ASP A 518 -45.12 -1.76 -35.12
N ALA A 519 -45.17 -1.05 -33.99
CA ALA A 519 -46.30 -1.09 -33.06
C ALA A 519 -47.49 -0.32 -33.67
N ASP A 520 -48.60 -1.01 -33.95
CA ASP A 520 -49.77 -0.41 -34.55
C ASP A 520 -50.58 0.41 -33.52
N HIS A 521 -51.27 1.44 -34.04
CA HIS A 521 -52.16 2.30 -33.26
C HIS A 521 -51.59 3.05 -32.08
N LEU A 522 -50.25 3.14 -31.94
CA LEU A 522 -49.58 3.71 -30.74
C LEU A 522 -49.99 5.18 -30.53
N LYS A 523 -50.15 5.96 -31.61
CA LYS A 523 -50.62 7.34 -31.49
C LYS A 523 -52.01 7.39 -30.86
N TYR A 524 -52.92 6.54 -31.28
CA TYR A 524 -54.25 6.46 -30.68
C TYR A 524 -54.18 6.05 -29.22
N ILE A 525 -53.32 5.06 -28.85
CA ILE A 525 -53.13 4.64 -27.48
C ILE A 525 -52.61 5.82 -26.62
N ASN A 526 -51.60 6.56 -27.11
CA ASN A 526 -51.07 7.71 -26.42
C ASN A 526 -52.12 8.82 -26.23
N ASP A 527 -52.84 9.13 -27.28
CA ASP A 527 -53.82 10.22 -27.27
C ASP A 527 -55.06 9.90 -26.43
N SER A 528 -55.48 8.62 -26.35
CA SER A 528 -56.67 8.18 -25.63
C SER A 528 -56.44 7.71 -24.22
N PHE A 529 -55.24 7.14 -23.91
CA PHE A 529 -54.94 6.48 -22.63
C PHE A 529 -53.65 6.99 -21.95
N GLY A 530 -52.99 7.96 -22.57
CA GLY A 530 -51.76 8.58 -22.05
C GLY A 530 -50.47 7.85 -22.41
N HIS A 531 -49.35 8.55 -22.27
CA HIS A 531 -48.00 8.06 -22.63
C HIS A 531 -47.57 6.81 -21.84
N ASP A 532 -48.05 6.65 -20.60
CA ASP A 532 -47.71 5.47 -19.80
C ASP A 532 -48.28 4.17 -20.40
N MET A 533 -49.47 4.23 -20.99
CA MET A 533 -50.06 3.09 -21.68
C MET A 533 -49.40 2.81 -23.02
N GLY A 534 -48.94 3.86 -23.72
CA GLY A 534 -48.10 3.70 -24.91
C GLY A 534 -46.75 3.07 -24.60
N ASN A 535 -46.11 3.49 -23.51
CA ASN A 535 -44.88 2.88 -23.03
C ASN A 535 -45.08 1.42 -22.60
N PHE A 536 -46.23 1.08 -21.99
CA PHE A 536 -46.61 -0.27 -21.69
C PHE A 536 -46.77 -1.12 -22.96
N ALA A 537 -47.44 -0.61 -23.99
CA ALA A 537 -47.60 -1.30 -25.27
C ALA A 537 -46.23 -1.59 -25.93
N ILE A 538 -45.32 -0.61 -25.97
CA ILE A 538 -43.97 -0.78 -26.50
C ILE A 538 -43.19 -1.85 -25.73
N ARG A 539 -43.22 -1.82 -24.40
CA ARG A 539 -42.55 -2.84 -23.56
C ARG A 539 -43.12 -4.24 -23.77
N SER A 540 -44.43 -4.35 -23.89
CA SER A 540 -45.09 -5.63 -24.09
C SER A 540 -44.73 -6.26 -25.43
N ILE A 541 -44.74 -5.45 -26.54
CA ILE A 541 -44.32 -5.93 -27.86
C ILE A 541 -42.82 -6.35 -27.82
N ALA A 542 -41.94 -5.54 -27.24
CA ALA A 542 -40.55 -5.88 -27.14
C ALA A 542 -40.34 -7.16 -26.34
N SER A 543 -41.02 -7.35 -25.19
CA SER A 543 -40.94 -8.55 -24.38
C SER A 543 -41.34 -9.82 -25.14
N ILE A 544 -42.42 -9.75 -25.93
CA ILE A 544 -42.89 -10.89 -26.76
C ILE A 544 -41.85 -11.19 -27.84
N ILE A 545 -41.36 -10.18 -28.56
CA ILE A 545 -40.30 -10.38 -29.56
C ILE A 545 -39.08 -11.04 -28.94
N GLN A 546 -38.64 -10.59 -27.76
CA GLN A 546 -37.47 -11.15 -27.05
C GLN A 546 -37.68 -12.63 -26.66
N GLN A 547 -38.86 -12.99 -26.19
CA GLN A 547 -39.19 -14.37 -25.78
C GLN A 547 -39.25 -15.31 -26.97
N GLN A 548 -39.64 -14.83 -28.14
CA GLN A 548 -39.80 -15.65 -29.34
C GLN A 548 -38.53 -15.73 -30.20
N CYS A 549 -37.69 -14.73 -30.16
CA CYS A 549 -36.44 -14.72 -30.91
C CYS A 549 -35.43 -15.72 -30.31
N PRO A 550 -34.68 -16.47 -31.14
CA PRO A 550 -33.72 -17.45 -30.68
C PRO A 550 -32.51 -16.78 -30.01
N VAL A 551 -31.85 -17.54 -29.14
CA VAL A 551 -30.60 -17.11 -28.51
C VAL A 551 -29.56 -16.79 -29.59
N GLY A 552 -28.87 -15.66 -29.44
CA GLY A 552 -27.90 -15.16 -30.41
C GLY A 552 -28.47 -14.19 -31.45
N SER A 553 -29.79 -13.90 -31.40
CA SER A 553 -30.39 -12.81 -32.19
C SER A 553 -30.05 -11.44 -31.60
N ILE A 554 -29.94 -10.43 -32.45
CA ILE A 554 -29.83 -9.04 -32.06
C ILE A 554 -31.14 -8.34 -32.32
N SER A 555 -31.86 -7.98 -31.25
CA SER A 555 -33.12 -7.24 -31.32
C SER A 555 -32.88 -5.79 -30.91
N MET A 556 -33.25 -4.85 -31.77
CA MET A 556 -33.01 -3.43 -31.60
C MET A 556 -34.33 -2.64 -31.66
N ARG A 557 -34.45 -1.64 -30.79
CA ARG A 557 -35.42 -0.57 -30.98
C ARG A 557 -34.83 0.47 -31.94
N TYR A 558 -35.29 0.44 -33.17
CA TYR A 558 -34.71 1.18 -34.30
C TYR A 558 -35.24 2.63 -34.40
N GLY A 559 -36.52 2.82 -34.04
CA GLY A 559 -37.22 4.09 -33.95
C GLY A 559 -38.10 4.14 -32.68
N GLY A 560 -38.94 5.16 -32.56
CA GLY A 560 -39.83 5.35 -31.41
C GLY A 560 -40.71 4.13 -31.08
N TYR A 561 -41.22 3.46 -32.11
CA TYR A 561 -42.11 2.30 -32.03
C TYR A 561 -41.75 1.19 -33.03
N GLU A 562 -40.54 1.30 -33.61
CA GLU A 562 -40.01 0.39 -34.63
C GLU A 562 -38.94 -0.52 -34.04
N PHE A 563 -38.99 -1.80 -34.39
CA PHE A 563 -38.06 -2.83 -33.93
C PHE A 563 -37.41 -3.53 -35.12
N VAL A 564 -36.11 -3.78 -35.03
CA VAL A 564 -35.36 -4.57 -36.01
C VAL A 564 -34.68 -5.74 -35.32
N CYS A 565 -34.86 -6.94 -35.89
CA CYS A 565 -34.19 -8.12 -35.38
C CYS A 565 -33.32 -8.74 -36.48
N VAL A 566 -32.05 -9.06 -36.11
CA VAL A 566 -31.10 -9.79 -36.96
C VAL A 566 -30.90 -11.15 -36.38
N ILE A 567 -31.31 -12.19 -37.10
CA ILE A 567 -31.48 -13.56 -36.59
C ILE A 567 -30.60 -14.51 -37.42
N PRO A 568 -29.49 -15.01 -36.89
CA PRO A 568 -28.59 -15.91 -37.62
C PRO A 568 -29.23 -17.29 -37.81
N ASP A 569 -28.89 -17.99 -38.90
CA ASP A 569 -29.33 -19.36 -39.24
C ASP A 569 -30.85 -19.54 -39.39
N TYR A 570 -31.54 -18.51 -39.87
CA TYR A 570 -32.98 -18.54 -40.03
C TYR A 570 -33.39 -18.59 -41.49
N SER A 571 -34.13 -19.64 -41.85
CA SER A 571 -34.73 -19.85 -43.16
C SER A 571 -36.05 -19.09 -43.32
N GLN A 572 -36.52 -18.94 -44.55
CA GLN A 572 -37.82 -18.33 -44.86
C GLN A 572 -39.00 -18.95 -44.10
N SER A 573 -39.02 -20.30 -43.97
CA SER A 573 -40.06 -21.00 -43.22
C SER A 573 -40.00 -20.74 -41.70
N LYS A 574 -38.78 -20.68 -41.12
CA LYS A 574 -38.60 -20.34 -39.71
C LYS A 574 -38.99 -18.88 -39.43
N MET A 575 -38.70 -17.96 -40.33
CA MET A 575 -39.09 -16.57 -40.18
C MET A 575 -40.62 -16.42 -40.21
N GLN A 576 -41.31 -17.14 -41.10
CA GLN A 576 -42.77 -17.14 -41.14
C GLN A 576 -43.38 -17.72 -39.85
N GLN A 577 -42.81 -18.82 -39.30
CA GLN A 577 -43.24 -19.39 -38.03
C GLN A 577 -43.02 -18.40 -36.87
N LEU A 578 -41.88 -17.75 -36.81
CA LEU A 578 -41.53 -16.72 -35.79
C LEU A 578 -42.57 -15.58 -35.84
N LYS A 579 -42.81 -15.02 -37.01
CA LYS A 579 -43.80 -13.97 -37.21
C LYS A 579 -45.18 -14.41 -36.67
N ASN A 580 -45.65 -15.58 -37.07
CA ASN A 580 -46.95 -16.08 -36.66
C ASN A 580 -47.01 -16.29 -35.14
N SER A 581 -45.93 -16.76 -34.52
CA SER A 581 -45.81 -16.96 -33.06
C SER A 581 -45.87 -15.63 -32.31
N ILE A 582 -45.19 -14.60 -32.81
CA ILE A 582 -45.22 -13.27 -32.20
C ILE A 582 -46.64 -12.69 -32.28
N LEU A 583 -47.29 -12.74 -33.46
CA LEU A 583 -48.64 -12.23 -33.63
C LEU A 583 -49.67 -12.94 -32.77
N ALA A 584 -49.59 -14.26 -32.68
CA ALA A 584 -50.46 -15.04 -31.80
C ALA A 584 -50.27 -14.71 -30.32
N SER A 585 -49.01 -14.48 -29.90
CA SER A 585 -48.69 -14.08 -28.50
C SER A 585 -49.22 -12.68 -28.17
N LEU A 586 -49.17 -11.74 -29.11
CA LEU A 586 -49.78 -10.41 -28.97
C LEU A 586 -51.29 -10.48 -28.81
N GLU A 587 -51.96 -11.26 -29.67
CA GLU A 587 -53.40 -11.51 -29.60
C GLU A 587 -53.82 -12.17 -28.26
N GLN A 588 -53.08 -13.16 -27.82
CA GLN A 588 -53.33 -13.84 -26.54
C GLN A 588 -53.15 -12.87 -25.36
N LEU A 589 -52.12 -12.02 -25.36
CA LEU A 589 -51.90 -11.02 -24.31
C LEU A 589 -53.04 -9.99 -24.31
N SER A 590 -53.45 -9.50 -25.46
CA SER A 590 -54.59 -8.57 -25.60
C SER A 590 -55.88 -9.15 -25.05
N ALA A 591 -56.15 -10.44 -25.31
CA ALA A 591 -57.37 -11.14 -24.84
C ALA A 591 -57.31 -11.42 -23.31
N SER A 592 -56.16 -11.78 -22.78
CA SER A 592 -56.02 -12.19 -21.36
C SER A 592 -55.98 -11.02 -20.39
N SER A 593 -55.51 -9.86 -20.80
CA SER A 593 -55.23 -8.72 -19.91
C SER A 593 -56.39 -7.74 -19.75
N HIS A 594 -57.59 -8.02 -20.28
CA HIS A 594 -58.75 -7.12 -20.26
C HIS A 594 -58.40 -5.68 -20.71
N MET A 595 -57.49 -5.54 -21.68
CA MET A 595 -57.06 -4.25 -22.15
C MET A 595 -58.18 -3.52 -22.87
N THR A 596 -58.24 -2.22 -22.69
CA THR A 596 -59.20 -1.34 -23.36
C THR A 596 -58.86 -1.05 -24.82
N PHE A 597 -57.69 -1.53 -25.28
CA PHE A 597 -57.20 -1.39 -26.65
C PHE A 597 -56.50 -2.67 -27.11
N PRO A 598 -56.51 -3.00 -28.41
CA PRO A 598 -55.78 -4.13 -28.93
C PRO A 598 -54.27 -3.84 -28.98
N LEU A 599 -53.47 -4.83 -28.63
CA LEU A 599 -52.00 -4.78 -28.76
C LEU A 599 -51.64 -5.44 -30.09
N GLU A 600 -51.33 -4.65 -31.09
CA GLU A 600 -51.10 -5.11 -32.46
C GLU A 600 -49.73 -4.62 -32.96
N ALA A 601 -49.10 -5.39 -33.85
CA ALA A 601 -47.90 -5.02 -34.55
C ALA A 601 -47.91 -5.51 -36.00
N SER A 602 -47.45 -4.69 -36.90
CA SER A 602 -47.19 -5.05 -38.30
C SER A 602 -45.76 -5.56 -38.43
N ILE A 603 -45.56 -6.75 -39.05
CA ILE A 603 -44.26 -7.43 -39.11
C ILE A 603 -43.92 -7.82 -40.55
N GLY A 604 -42.85 -7.23 -41.09
CA GLY A 604 -42.22 -7.65 -42.34
C GLY A 604 -40.90 -8.37 -42.11
N PHE A 605 -40.56 -9.34 -42.96
CA PHE A 605 -39.26 -10.01 -42.87
C PHE A 605 -38.71 -10.44 -44.23
N VAL A 606 -37.39 -10.56 -44.28
CA VAL A 606 -36.63 -11.12 -45.40
C VAL A 606 -35.56 -12.08 -44.89
N VAL A 607 -35.06 -12.94 -45.77
CA VAL A 607 -33.87 -13.75 -45.48
C VAL A 607 -32.76 -13.26 -46.38
N ALA A 608 -31.67 -12.86 -45.74
CA ALA A 608 -30.47 -12.44 -46.41
C ALA A 608 -29.61 -13.67 -46.76
N ASP A 609 -29.38 -13.86 -48.03
CA ASP A 609 -28.61 -14.96 -48.64
C ASP A 609 -27.67 -14.51 -49.76
N ASP A 610 -27.78 -13.25 -50.21
CA ASP A 610 -26.91 -12.64 -51.23
C ASP A 610 -25.91 -11.65 -50.58
N PRO A 611 -24.61 -11.94 -50.60
CA PRO A 611 -23.61 -11.04 -50.03
C PRO A 611 -23.42 -9.69 -50.78
N ALA A 612 -24.06 -9.52 -51.94
CA ALA A 612 -24.03 -8.27 -52.71
C ALA A 612 -24.85 -7.15 -52.02
N PHE A 613 -25.81 -7.48 -51.17
CA PHE A 613 -26.65 -6.53 -50.47
C PHE A 613 -26.11 -6.28 -49.04
N SER A 614 -26.17 -5.01 -48.63
CA SER A 614 -25.81 -4.63 -47.25
C SER A 614 -26.93 -4.99 -46.26
N LEU A 615 -26.60 -5.03 -44.95
CA LEU A 615 -27.61 -5.18 -43.91
C LEU A 615 -28.70 -4.13 -44.00
N ASN A 616 -28.35 -2.90 -44.33
CA ASN A 616 -29.30 -1.80 -44.48
C ASN A 616 -30.28 -2.02 -45.65
N ASP A 617 -29.81 -2.58 -46.77
CA ASP A 617 -30.67 -2.93 -47.89
C ASP A 617 -31.73 -3.97 -47.49
N TYR A 618 -31.32 -5.00 -46.72
CA TYR A 618 -32.21 -6.00 -46.19
C TYR A 618 -33.21 -5.48 -45.16
N ILE A 619 -32.79 -4.51 -44.32
CA ILE A 619 -33.69 -3.84 -43.37
C ILE A 619 -34.75 -3.04 -44.13
N ASN A 620 -34.38 -2.32 -45.18
CA ASN A 620 -35.32 -1.57 -46.04
C ASN A 620 -36.29 -2.51 -46.73
N LEU A 621 -35.84 -3.64 -47.25
CA LEU A 621 -36.73 -4.66 -47.85
C LEU A 621 -37.71 -5.29 -46.83
N ALA A 622 -37.30 -5.46 -45.58
CA ALA A 622 -38.17 -5.93 -44.52
C ALA A 622 -39.21 -4.89 -44.13
N ASP A 623 -38.83 -3.59 -44.10
CA ASP A 623 -39.74 -2.47 -43.86
C ASP A 623 -40.78 -2.34 -44.97
N GLU A 624 -40.36 -2.39 -46.25
CA GLU A 624 -41.29 -2.40 -47.38
C GLU A 624 -42.36 -3.48 -47.28
N LYS A 625 -41.97 -4.70 -46.88
CA LYS A 625 -42.90 -5.80 -46.64
C LYS A 625 -43.84 -5.56 -45.47
N MET A 626 -43.32 -5.00 -44.38
CA MET A 626 -44.13 -4.62 -43.22
C MET A 626 -45.16 -3.54 -43.62
N TYR A 627 -44.74 -2.54 -44.38
CA TYR A 627 -45.63 -1.46 -44.83
C TYR A 627 -46.73 -1.95 -45.77
N ALA A 628 -46.43 -2.87 -46.69
CA ALA A 628 -47.43 -3.49 -47.58
C ALA A 628 -48.53 -4.20 -46.75
N GLU A 629 -48.12 -5.00 -45.74
CA GLU A 629 -49.07 -5.68 -44.85
C GLU A 629 -49.92 -4.70 -44.04
N LYS A 630 -49.29 -3.66 -43.51
CA LYS A 630 -50.00 -2.58 -42.78
C LYS A 630 -51.08 -1.90 -43.61
N LYS A 631 -50.87 -1.77 -44.93
CA LYS A 631 -51.88 -1.23 -45.86
C LYS A 631 -53.05 -2.23 -46.09
N GLU A 632 -52.74 -3.48 -46.23
CA GLU A 632 -53.76 -4.52 -46.41
C GLU A 632 -54.68 -4.66 -45.18
N HIS A 633 -54.07 -4.61 -43.97
CA HIS A 633 -54.85 -4.61 -42.73
C HIS A 633 -55.76 -3.40 -42.58
N LYS A 634 -55.33 -2.22 -43.06
CA LYS A 634 -56.17 -1.00 -43.06
C LYS A 634 -57.32 -1.10 -44.07
N ALA A 635 -57.08 -1.71 -45.25
CA ALA A 635 -58.09 -1.84 -46.31
C ALA A 635 -59.19 -2.89 -45.98
N THR A 636 -58.87 -3.89 -45.18
CA THR A 636 -59.80 -4.97 -44.76
C THR A 636 -60.69 -4.56 -43.58
N ARG A 637 -60.39 -3.45 -42.90
CA ARG A 637 -61.13 -2.92 -41.73
C ARG A 637 -61.99 -1.67 -42.07
N GLN A 638 -61.97 -1.17 -43.31
CA GLN A 638 -62.93 -0.22 -43.85
C GLN A 638 -64.10 -0.92 -44.55
#